data_c8e9d2d199135c9f25103c5f7550cfa3
#
_entry.id   c8e9d2d199135c9f25103c5f7550cfa3
#
_cell.length_a   1.000
_cell.length_b   1.000
_cell.length_c   1.000
_cell.angle_alpha   90.00
_cell.angle_beta   90.00
_cell.angle_gamma   90.00
#
_symmetry.space_group_name_H-M   'P 1'
#
loop_
_entity.id
_entity.type
_entity.pdbx_description
1 polymer ?
#
loop_
_entity_poly.entity_id
_entity_poly.type
_entity_poly.pdbx_seq_one_letter_code
_entity_poly.pdbx_strand_id
1 'polypeptide(L)'
;MIQKYVYGHPFPTDAVVKEIETAKEPLPFFETDNQGSFTYTLAEDDIVYGLGEQIRGINKRGWQYVSWNYDNPNHHEDTRSLYGSHNFIIVCGKVTFGAFFDYPGKMEFDIGYTRRDTMQIKAAKNDLTVYIITGENEKDIVKQFRGIIG
;
A
#
# COMPACT_ATOMS: atom_id res chain seq x y z
N MET A 1 -1.72 -9.76 13.46
CA MET A 1 -1.11 -10.87 12.69
C MET A 1 -0.55 -10.31 11.38
N ILE A 2 0.65 -10.74 11.00
CA ILE A 2 1.29 -10.32 9.76
C ILE A 2 1.45 -11.53 8.85
N GLN A 3 1.04 -11.39 7.59
CA GLN A 3 1.16 -12.41 6.55
C GLN A 3 1.97 -11.86 5.38
N LYS A 4 2.88 -12.66 4.86
CA LYS A 4 3.79 -12.32 3.75
C LYS A 4 3.41 -13.08 2.49
N TYR A 5 3.32 -12.37 1.37
CA TYR A 5 3.03 -12.91 0.05
C TYR A 5 4.12 -12.48 -0.93
N VAL A 6 4.68 -13.42 -1.66
CA VAL A 6 5.79 -13.18 -2.59
C VAL A 6 5.32 -13.40 -4.02
N TYR A 7 5.58 -12.42 -4.89
CA TYR A 7 5.28 -12.47 -6.31
C TYR A 7 6.57 -12.36 -7.12
N GLY A 8 6.71 -13.24 -8.12
CA GLY A 8 7.87 -13.25 -8.99
C GLY A 8 9.20 -13.44 -8.24
N HIS A 9 10.17 -12.60 -8.57
CA HIS A 9 11.51 -12.59 -7.96
C HIS A 9 11.80 -11.20 -7.37
N PRO A 10 11.32 -10.89 -6.14
CA PRO A 10 11.50 -9.59 -5.52
C PRO A 10 12.97 -9.21 -5.38
N PHE A 11 13.28 -7.96 -5.66
CA PHE A 11 14.58 -7.39 -5.37
C PHE A 11 14.73 -7.18 -3.85
N PRO A 12 15.87 -7.55 -3.23
CA PRO A 12 16.10 -7.28 -1.81
C PRO A 12 16.11 -5.78 -1.53
N THR A 13 15.23 -5.33 -0.63
CA THR A 13 15.09 -3.92 -0.27
C THR A 13 15.60 -3.59 1.13
N ASP A 14 15.76 -4.62 1.97
CA ASP A 14 16.05 -4.50 3.41
C ASP A 14 15.01 -3.66 4.21
N ALA A 15 13.85 -3.40 3.61
CA ALA A 15 12.78 -2.64 4.25
C ALA A 15 12.16 -3.39 5.44
N VAL A 16 12.07 -4.71 5.35
CA VAL A 16 11.60 -5.58 6.42
C VAL A 16 12.78 -6.35 7.00
N VAL A 17 13.08 -6.07 8.27
CA VAL A 17 14.25 -6.63 8.99
C VAL A 17 13.90 -7.89 9.80
N LYS A 18 12.60 -8.15 10.00
CA LYS A 18 12.12 -9.32 10.72
C LYS A 18 11.77 -10.44 9.75
N GLU A 19 12.23 -11.64 10.04
CA GLU A 19 11.85 -12.82 9.25
C GLU A 19 10.38 -13.15 9.44
N ILE A 20 9.66 -13.27 8.34
CA ILE A 20 8.24 -13.64 8.29
C ILE A 20 8.08 -14.75 7.25
N GLU A 21 7.48 -15.85 7.66
CA GLU A 21 7.21 -16.96 6.74
C GLU A 21 6.21 -16.55 5.66
N THR A 22 6.45 -17.05 4.44
CA THR A 22 5.51 -16.82 3.33
C THR A 22 4.23 -17.61 3.56
N ALA A 23 3.09 -16.93 3.48
CA ALA A 23 1.78 -17.52 3.62
C ALA A 23 1.51 -18.51 2.48
N LYS A 24 0.81 -19.58 2.80
CA LYS A 24 0.36 -20.60 1.83
C LYS A 24 -1.02 -20.30 1.27
N GLU A 25 -1.80 -19.49 2.00
CA GLU A 25 -3.15 -19.08 1.64
C GLU A 25 -3.12 -17.99 0.55
N PRO A 26 -4.17 -17.84 -0.23
CA PRO A 26 -4.31 -16.71 -1.17
C PRO A 26 -4.25 -15.36 -0.47
N LEU A 27 -3.77 -14.34 -1.18
CA LEU A 27 -3.77 -12.95 -0.69
C LEU A 27 -5.19 -12.53 -0.28
N PRO A 28 -5.42 -12.15 0.99
CA PRO A 28 -6.72 -11.67 1.41
C PRO A 28 -6.99 -10.24 0.93
N PHE A 29 -8.26 -9.87 0.88
CA PHE A 29 -8.77 -8.52 0.57
C PHE A 29 -8.57 -8.05 -0.86
N PHE A 30 -7.48 -8.38 -1.52
CA PHE A 30 -7.17 -7.95 -2.87
C PHE A 30 -7.40 -9.06 -3.90
N GLU A 31 -7.95 -8.66 -5.04
CA GLU A 31 -7.85 -9.43 -6.27
C GLU A 31 -6.55 -9.05 -6.99
N THR A 32 -5.84 -10.02 -7.54
CA THR A 32 -4.60 -9.77 -8.29
C THR A 32 -4.67 -10.41 -9.68
N ASP A 33 -4.11 -9.72 -10.67
CA ASP A 33 -3.92 -10.25 -12.01
C ASP A 33 -2.63 -11.06 -12.16
N ASN A 34 -1.82 -11.18 -11.09
CA ASN A 34 -0.48 -11.78 -11.09
C ASN A 34 0.48 -11.11 -12.09
N GLN A 35 0.26 -9.84 -12.40
CA GLN A 35 1.09 -9.00 -13.27
C GLN A 35 1.45 -7.65 -12.60
N GLY A 36 1.38 -7.60 -11.27
CA GLY A 36 1.70 -6.42 -10.48
C GLY A 36 0.52 -5.51 -10.17
N SER A 37 -0.72 -5.94 -10.46
CA SER A 37 -1.94 -5.19 -10.17
C SER A 37 -2.72 -5.84 -9.03
N PHE A 38 -3.18 -5.01 -8.09
CA PHE A 38 -3.95 -5.41 -6.92
C PHE A 38 -5.18 -4.50 -6.81
N THR A 39 -6.35 -5.11 -6.68
CA THR A 39 -7.62 -4.39 -6.64
C THR A 39 -8.39 -4.72 -5.37
N TYR A 40 -8.85 -3.69 -4.68
CA TYR A 40 -9.72 -3.77 -3.51
C TYR A 40 -11.03 -3.04 -3.78
N THR A 41 -12.15 -3.65 -3.44
CA THR A 41 -13.47 -3.02 -3.52
C THR A 41 -13.71 -2.20 -2.26
N LEU A 42 -13.75 -0.87 -2.40
CA LEU A 42 -14.02 0.07 -1.32
C LEU A 42 -15.51 0.07 -0.96
N ALA A 43 -15.82 -0.11 0.32
CA ALA A 43 -17.14 0.19 0.84
C ALA A 43 -17.38 1.71 0.86
N GLU A 44 -18.62 2.15 0.95
CA GLU A 44 -18.98 3.58 0.89
C GLU A 44 -18.29 4.39 1.98
N ASP A 45 -18.16 3.84 3.16
CA ASP A 45 -17.61 4.46 4.37
C ASP A 45 -16.14 4.10 4.66
N ASP A 46 -15.48 3.35 3.77
CA ASP A 46 -14.06 3.03 3.93
C ASP A 46 -13.20 4.29 3.86
N ILE A 47 -12.28 4.41 4.83
CA ILE A 47 -11.24 5.42 4.86
C ILE A 47 -9.89 4.75 4.59
N VAL A 48 -9.04 5.40 3.80
CA VAL A 48 -7.69 4.90 3.49
C VAL A 48 -6.66 5.91 3.98
N TYR A 49 -5.74 5.44 4.84
CA TYR A 49 -4.62 6.21 5.36
C TYR A 49 -3.30 5.73 4.77
N GLY A 50 -2.27 6.55 4.80
CA GLY A 50 -0.91 6.15 4.50
C GLY A 50 -0.24 6.90 3.36
N LEU A 51 0.64 6.23 2.65
CA LEU A 51 1.41 6.68 1.48
C LEU A 51 2.51 7.72 1.77
N GLY A 52 2.78 8.01 3.04
CA GLY A 52 3.83 8.97 3.41
C GLY A 52 3.46 10.41 3.15
N GLU A 53 4.41 11.19 2.65
CA GLU A 53 4.22 12.61 2.37
C GLU A 53 3.37 12.82 1.12
N GLN A 54 2.19 13.44 1.29
CA GLN A 54 1.25 13.71 0.20
C GLN A 54 0.56 15.07 0.43
N ILE A 55 0.21 15.77 -0.64
CA ILE A 55 -0.49 17.07 -0.57
C ILE A 55 -1.93 16.92 -0.07
N ARG A 56 -2.57 15.82 -0.41
CA ARG A 56 -3.97 15.56 -0.03
C ARG A 56 -4.12 15.28 1.46
N GLY A 57 -5.33 15.39 1.97
CA GLY A 57 -5.66 15.17 3.38
C GLY A 57 -5.36 13.76 3.89
N ILE A 58 -5.70 13.50 5.15
CA ILE A 58 -5.42 12.23 5.83
C ILE A 58 -6.12 11.05 5.14
N ASN A 59 -7.39 11.20 4.79
CA ASN A 59 -8.10 10.22 3.96
C ASN A 59 -7.63 10.34 2.52
N LYS A 60 -6.98 9.30 2.01
CA LYS A 60 -6.40 9.26 0.66
C LYS A 60 -7.41 8.97 -0.44
N ARG A 61 -8.64 8.67 -0.07
CA ARG A 61 -9.70 8.35 -1.05
C ARG A 61 -10.04 9.54 -1.95
N GLY A 62 -10.23 9.27 -3.23
CA GLY A 62 -10.62 10.26 -4.23
C GLY A 62 -9.46 10.86 -5.04
N TRP A 63 -8.28 10.26 -5.01
CA TRP A 63 -7.13 10.72 -5.78
C TRP A 63 -6.20 9.59 -6.21
N GLN A 64 -5.25 9.92 -7.07
CA GLN A 64 -4.16 9.05 -7.51
C GLN A 64 -2.85 9.52 -6.90
N TYR A 65 -2.02 8.57 -6.48
CA TYR A 65 -0.71 8.81 -5.88
C TYR A 65 0.34 7.96 -6.60
N VAL A 66 1.56 8.51 -6.71
CA VAL A 66 2.69 7.83 -7.33
C VAL A 66 3.82 7.74 -6.31
N SER A 67 4.28 6.53 -6.04
CA SER A 67 5.49 6.28 -5.28
C SER A 67 6.69 6.24 -6.23
N TRP A 68 7.19 7.41 -6.55
CA TRP A 68 8.36 7.64 -7.41
C TRP A 68 8.87 9.05 -7.13
N ASN A 69 9.80 9.16 -6.20
CA ASN A 69 10.27 10.45 -5.73
C ASN A 69 11.32 11.04 -6.67
N TYR A 70 11.22 12.33 -6.93
CA TYR A 70 12.19 13.09 -7.72
C TYR A 70 12.23 14.54 -7.21
N ASP A 71 13.33 15.22 -7.51
CA ASP A 71 13.48 16.61 -7.11
C ASP A 71 12.60 17.53 -7.99
N ASN A 72 11.53 18.02 -7.38
CA ASN A 72 10.60 18.95 -8.02
C ASN A 72 10.13 19.99 -7.01
N PRO A 73 10.64 21.22 -7.05
CA PRO A 73 10.26 22.28 -6.13
C PRO A 73 8.87 22.89 -6.41
N ASN A 74 8.29 22.59 -7.57
CA ASN A 74 7.00 23.16 -7.99
C ASN A 74 5.87 22.20 -7.65
N HIS A 75 5.27 22.36 -6.48
CA HIS A 75 4.12 21.56 -6.05
C HIS A 75 2.81 22.29 -6.34
N HIS A 76 1.82 21.53 -6.80
CA HIS A 76 0.46 21.97 -7.06
C HIS A 76 -0.52 21.06 -6.33
N GLU A 77 -1.79 21.45 -6.25
CA GLU A 77 -2.84 20.63 -5.62
C GLU A 77 -3.05 19.27 -6.31
N ASP A 78 -2.68 19.15 -7.58
CA ASP A 78 -2.75 17.94 -8.39
C ASP A 78 -1.45 17.13 -8.42
N THR A 79 -0.41 17.55 -7.69
CA THR A 79 0.84 16.80 -7.55
C THR A 79 0.58 15.45 -6.90
N ARG A 80 1.07 14.38 -7.54
CA ARG A 80 0.82 12.98 -7.15
C ARG A 80 1.99 12.32 -6.42
N SER A 81 3.13 12.98 -6.36
CA SER A 81 4.34 12.52 -5.69
C SER A 81 5.08 13.68 -5.06
N LEU A 82 5.57 13.49 -3.86
CA LEU A 82 6.45 14.42 -3.14
C LEU A 82 7.81 13.77 -2.88
N TYR A 83 8.53 14.21 -1.85
CA TYR A 83 9.88 13.73 -1.56
C TYR A 83 9.93 12.45 -0.73
N GLY A 84 8.87 12.15 0.03
CA GLY A 84 8.80 11.00 0.94
C GLY A 84 7.62 10.09 0.67
N SER A 85 7.76 9.12 -0.24
CA SER A 85 6.74 8.09 -0.48
C SER A 85 6.88 6.90 0.46
N HIS A 86 5.76 6.30 0.83
CA HIS A 86 5.70 5.11 1.65
C HIS A 86 4.61 4.19 1.15
N ASN A 87 4.97 2.97 0.74
CA ASN A 87 4.03 2.01 0.14
C ASN A 87 3.21 1.25 1.20
N PHE A 88 2.83 1.92 2.28
CA PHE A 88 2.01 1.38 3.35
C PHE A 88 0.68 2.12 3.43
N ILE A 89 -0.40 1.37 3.42
CA ILE A 89 -1.76 1.85 3.58
C ILE A 89 -2.48 1.12 4.69
N ILE A 90 -3.46 1.78 5.30
CA ILE A 90 -4.43 1.18 6.21
C ILE A 90 -5.82 1.47 5.65
N VAL A 91 -6.59 0.43 5.41
CA VAL A 91 -8.02 0.53 5.13
C VAL A 91 -8.76 0.41 6.45
N CYS A 92 -9.62 1.37 6.73
CA CYS A 92 -10.43 1.43 7.95
C CYS A 92 -11.91 1.50 7.60
N GLY A 93 -12.67 0.47 7.95
CA GLY A 93 -14.09 0.35 7.67
C GLY A 93 -14.69 -0.86 8.40
N LYS A 94 -15.61 -1.57 7.76
CA LYS A 94 -16.13 -2.82 8.30
C LYS A 94 -15.05 -3.87 8.50
N VAL A 95 -14.05 -3.85 7.63
CA VAL A 95 -12.81 -4.61 7.77
C VAL A 95 -11.68 -3.60 7.87
N THR A 96 -10.80 -3.77 8.86
CA THR A 96 -9.64 -2.90 9.07
C THR A 96 -8.37 -3.72 8.91
N PHE A 97 -7.51 -3.32 7.97
CA PHE A 97 -6.24 -3.99 7.71
C PHE A 97 -5.19 -3.01 7.19
N GLY A 98 -3.93 -3.36 7.37
CA GLY A 98 -2.79 -2.69 6.75
C GLY A 98 -2.25 -3.51 5.58
N ALA A 99 -1.73 -2.84 4.57
CA ALA A 99 -1.01 -3.47 3.47
C ALA A 99 0.29 -2.71 3.17
N PHE A 100 1.40 -3.41 3.17
CA PHE A 100 2.70 -2.88 2.79
C PHE A 100 3.19 -3.58 1.52
N PHE A 101 3.46 -2.79 0.49
CA PHE A 101 3.97 -3.26 -0.79
C PHE A 101 5.47 -2.98 -0.87
N ASP A 102 6.25 -3.98 -0.54
CA ASP A 102 7.71 -3.89 -0.58
C ASP A 102 8.21 -4.05 -2.01
N TYR A 103 8.38 -2.90 -2.67
CA TYR A 103 8.79 -2.78 -4.05
C TYR A 103 9.67 -1.54 -4.25
N PRO A 104 10.89 -1.68 -4.80
CA PRO A 104 11.83 -0.58 -4.92
C PRO A 104 11.58 0.33 -6.14
N GLY A 105 10.70 -0.06 -7.03
CA GLY A 105 10.39 0.68 -8.25
C GLY A 105 9.15 1.56 -8.13
N LYS A 106 8.69 2.07 -9.26
CA LYS A 106 7.50 2.93 -9.34
C LYS A 106 6.23 2.14 -9.01
N MET A 107 5.43 2.68 -8.08
CA MET A 107 4.08 2.21 -7.80
C MET A 107 3.06 3.31 -7.99
N GLU A 108 1.85 2.92 -8.38
CA GLU A 108 0.72 3.81 -8.56
C GLU A 108 -0.44 3.33 -7.69
N PHE A 109 -1.08 4.28 -6.97
CA PHE A 109 -2.21 4.03 -6.09
C PHE A 109 -3.39 4.88 -6.55
N ASP A 110 -4.38 4.26 -7.17
CA ASP A 110 -5.66 4.89 -7.50
C ASP A 110 -6.67 4.50 -6.40
N ILE A 111 -6.99 5.46 -5.54
CA ILE A 111 -7.83 5.21 -4.38
C ILE A 111 -9.20 5.87 -4.59
N GLY A 112 -10.09 5.19 -5.30
CA GLY A 112 -11.43 5.69 -5.56
C GLY A 112 -11.49 6.93 -6.44
N TYR A 113 -10.45 7.18 -7.26
CA TYR A 113 -10.41 8.31 -8.19
C TYR A 113 -11.02 7.96 -9.55
N THR A 114 -10.50 6.95 -10.23
CA THR A 114 -11.04 6.50 -11.52
C THR A 114 -12.41 5.86 -11.36
N ARG A 115 -12.56 5.04 -10.29
CA ARG A 115 -13.85 4.45 -9.86
C ARG A 115 -14.01 4.63 -8.37
N ARG A 116 -15.15 5.21 -7.95
CA ARG A 116 -15.40 5.56 -6.53
C ARG A 116 -15.33 4.37 -5.57
N ASP A 117 -15.67 3.19 -6.03
CA ASP A 117 -15.74 1.94 -5.26
C ASP A 117 -14.50 1.07 -5.39
N THR A 118 -13.44 1.56 -6.05
CA THR A 118 -12.28 0.74 -6.39
C THR A 118 -10.98 1.40 -5.97
N MET A 119 -10.15 0.67 -5.24
CA MET A 119 -8.76 0.99 -5.05
C MET A 119 -7.92 0.05 -5.92
N GLN A 120 -7.12 0.62 -6.82
CA GLN A 120 -6.22 -0.12 -7.69
C GLN A 120 -4.78 0.28 -7.41
N ILE A 121 -3.95 -0.72 -7.14
CA ILE A 121 -2.52 -0.55 -6.84
C ILE A 121 -1.74 -1.28 -7.90
N LYS A 122 -0.78 -0.60 -8.52
CA LYS A 122 0.05 -1.14 -9.60
C LYS A 122 1.53 -0.97 -9.30
N ALA A 123 2.26 -2.08 -9.31
CA ALA A 123 3.72 -2.08 -9.41
C ALA A 123 4.13 -2.12 -10.89
N ALA A 124 5.26 -1.50 -11.24
CA ALA A 124 5.77 -1.53 -12.62
C ALA A 124 6.13 -2.95 -13.09
N LYS A 125 6.47 -3.84 -12.16
CA LYS A 125 6.74 -5.27 -12.41
C LYS A 125 6.10 -6.13 -11.33
N ASN A 126 5.79 -7.40 -11.66
CA ASN A 126 5.25 -8.37 -10.70
C ASN A 126 6.37 -9.09 -9.91
N ASP A 127 7.33 -8.32 -9.39
CA ASP A 127 8.46 -8.81 -8.59
C ASP A 127 8.49 -8.06 -7.25
N LEU A 128 7.56 -8.40 -6.36
CA LEU A 128 7.39 -7.68 -5.10
C LEU A 128 6.95 -8.60 -3.97
N THR A 129 7.10 -8.11 -2.75
CA THR A 129 6.54 -8.74 -1.57
C THR A 129 5.40 -7.88 -1.02
N VAL A 130 4.29 -8.51 -0.67
CA VAL A 130 3.14 -7.85 -0.02
C VAL A 130 3.01 -8.38 1.39
N TYR A 131 2.89 -7.47 2.36
CA TYR A 131 2.60 -7.80 3.75
C TYR A 131 1.20 -7.32 4.09
N ILE A 132 0.36 -8.24 4.54
CA ILE A 132 -0.97 -7.92 5.07
C ILE A 132 -0.92 -7.98 6.59
N ILE A 133 -1.42 -6.94 7.22
CA ILE A 133 -1.40 -6.78 8.67
C ILE A 133 -2.83 -6.65 9.17
N THR A 134 -3.25 -7.61 9.99
CA THR A 134 -4.54 -7.56 10.68
C THR A 134 -4.32 -7.33 12.17
N GLY A 135 -5.20 -6.56 12.78
CA GLY A 135 -5.09 -6.20 14.19
C GLY A 135 -6.43 -5.75 14.76
N GLU A 136 -6.45 -5.42 16.05
CA GLU A 136 -7.66 -4.96 16.74
C GLU A 136 -8.15 -3.59 16.26
N ASN A 137 -7.22 -2.73 15.87
CA ASN A 137 -7.47 -1.38 15.38
C ASN A 137 -6.25 -0.84 14.62
N GLU A 138 -6.37 0.37 14.09
CA GLU A 138 -5.32 1.02 13.29
C GLU A 138 -4.01 1.20 14.09
N LYS A 139 -4.10 1.51 15.38
CA LYS A 139 -2.91 1.68 16.24
C LYS A 139 -2.14 0.37 16.38
N ASP A 140 -2.86 -0.73 16.54
CA ASP A 140 -2.25 -2.06 16.60
C ASP A 140 -1.58 -2.43 15.28
N ILE A 141 -2.22 -2.13 14.15
CA ILE A 141 -1.66 -2.33 12.81
C ILE A 141 -0.36 -1.54 12.63
N VAL A 142 -0.35 -0.25 13.00
CA VAL A 142 0.86 0.58 12.95
C VAL A 142 1.95 0.03 13.85
N LYS A 143 1.60 -0.41 15.07
CA LYS A 143 2.56 -1.01 16.01
C LYS A 143 3.19 -2.29 15.43
N GLN A 144 2.38 -3.16 14.83
CA GLN A 144 2.86 -4.37 14.17
C GLN A 144 3.77 -4.04 12.99
N PHE A 145 3.39 -3.08 12.15
CA PHE A 145 4.19 -2.62 11.01
C PHE A 145 5.55 -2.07 11.47
N ARG A 146 5.57 -1.19 12.46
CA ARG A 146 6.82 -0.69 13.04
C ARG A 146 7.70 -1.79 13.63
N GLY A 147 7.11 -2.88 14.07
CA GLY A 147 7.84 -4.02 14.61
C GLY A 147 8.57 -4.87 13.58
N ILE A 148 8.29 -4.70 12.30
CA ILE A 148 8.93 -5.45 11.20
C ILE A 148 9.88 -4.61 10.34
N ILE A 149 9.67 -3.31 10.28
CA ILE A 149 10.60 -2.36 9.66
C ILE A 149 11.59 -1.86 10.73
N GLY A 150 12.85 -1.72 10.41
CA GLY A 150 13.90 -1.33 11.34
C GLY A 150 13.76 0.11 11.89
#